data_e86870ccd7a95031930cf403af3e8451
#
_entry.id   e86870ccd7a95031930cf403af3e8451
#
_cell.length_a   1.000
_cell.length_b   1.000
_cell.length_c   1.000
_cell.angle_alpha   90.00
_cell.angle_beta   90.00
_cell.angle_gamma   90.00
#
_symmetry.space_group_name_H-M   'P 1'
#
loop_
_entity.id
_entity.type
_entity.pdbx_description
1 polymer ?
#
loop_
_entity_poly.entity_id
_entity_poly.type
_entity_poly.pdbx_seq_one_letter_code
_entity_poly.pdbx_strand_id
1 'polypeptide(L)'
;VQFPYDLYVLTGDMNASDTNELCIQKLLSPATGLQMTQPRNPVTGGLNTYSTATANPASRLDYIFPGPLLASNIKTGLVFRSNVLTPLPPGLNSNDSQVASDHYPVLTVFNNPYDKPFKLLSVERTNATVTLRWESVFGQTYRVESSSNLLHWSTLANQLVATGTNASYSGELNEAVRFFRVYRVP
;
A
#
# COMPACT_ATOMS: atom_id res chain seq x y z
N VAL A 1 6.16 8.88 -17.13
CA VAL A 1 4.74 8.74 -16.77
C VAL A 1 4.67 8.53 -15.29
N GLN A 2 4.06 9.44 -14.56
CA GLN A 2 3.83 9.30 -13.14
C GLN A 2 2.52 8.55 -12.91
N PHE A 3 2.58 7.43 -12.20
CA PHE A 3 1.41 6.68 -11.72
C PHE A 3 1.33 6.77 -10.18
N PRO A 4 1.04 7.97 -9.61
CA PRO A 4 1.15 8.18 -8.17
C PRO A 4 0.13 7.39 -7.35
N TYR A 5 -0.87 6.84 -8.01
CA TYR A 5 -2.00 6.13 -7.38
C TYR A 5 -2.04 4.63 -7.68
N ASP A 6 -1.15 4.16 -8.54
CA ASP A 6 -1.09 2.74 -8.86
C ASP A 6 -0.28 1.97 -7.80
N LEU A 7 -0.66 0.73 -7.57
CA LEU A 7 0.10 -0.18 -6.73
C LEU A 7 1.19 -0.84 -7.58
N TYR A 8 2.39 -0.31 -7.48
CA TYR A 8 3.55 -0.90 -8.13
C TYR A 8 4.75 -0.97 -7.20
N VAL A 9 5.60 -1.93 -7.44
CA VAL A 9 6.87 -2.13 -6.74
C VAL A 9 7.90 -2.66 -7.74
N LEU A 10 9.10 -2.10 -7.67
CA LEU A 10 10.28 -2.66 -8.31
C LEU A 10 11.12 -3.36 -7.24
N THR A 11 11.53 -4.59 -7.48
CA THR A 11 12.33 -5.35 -6.53
C THR A 11 13.37 -6.20 -7.26
N GLY A 12 14.49 -6.46 -6.62
CA GLY A 12 15.53 -7.34 -7.13
C GLY A 12 16.90 -7.06 -6.53
N ASP A 13 17.84 -7.88 -6.95
CA ASP A 13 19.27 -7.63 -6.81
C ASP A 13 19.69 -6.54 -7.80
N MET A 14 20.10 -5.39 -7.27
CA MET A 14 20.53 -4.25 -8.08
C MET A 14 22.04 -4.25 -8.32
N ASN A 15 22.78 -5.19 -7.74
CA ASN A 15 24.23 -5.22 -7.74
C ASN A 15 24.88 -3.88 -7.33
N ALA A 16 24.20 -3.13 -6.50
CA ALA A 16 24.58 -1.81 -6.04
C ALA A 16 24.77 -1.85 -4.52
N SER A 17 25.97 -1.72 -4.06
CA SER A 17 26.32 -1.81 -2.63
C SER A 17 26.12 -0.51 -1.86
N ASP A 18 25.98 0.60 -2.59
CA ASP A 18 25.80 1.94 -2.02
C ASP A 18 24.60 2.66 -2.68
N THR A 19 23.85 3.37 -1.88
CA THR A 19 22.74 4.21 -2.35
C THR A 19 23.19 5.41 -3.18
N ASN A 20 24.46 5.76 -3.18
CA ASN A 20 25.05 6.80 -4.05
C ASN A 20 25.36 6.30 -5.47
N GLU A 21 25.25 5.02 -5.73
CA GLU A 21 25.45 4.50 -7.08
C GLU A 21 24.38 5.05 -8.04
N LEU A 22 24.82 5.36 -9.28
CA LEU A 22 24.00 6.07 -10.26
C LEU A 22 22.68 5.35 -10.59
N CYS A 23 22.68 4.02 -10.59
CA CYS A 23 21.45 3.22 -10.82
C CYS A 23 20.43 3.46 -9.72
N ILE A 24 20.83 3.45 -8.44
CA ILE A 24 19.95 3.71 -7.30
C ILE A 24 19.49 5.17 -7.32
N GLN A 25 20.38 6.12 -7.57
CA GLN A 25 20.05 7.55 -7.66
C GLN A 25 19.01 7.84 -8.76
N LYS A 26 19.11 7.17 -9.90
CA LYS A 26 18.11 7.28 -10.97
C LYS A 26 16.76 6.70 -10.57
N LEU A 27 16.75 5.55 -9.88
CA LEU A 27 15.50 4.96 -9.37
C LEU A 27 14.83 5.85 -8.33
N LEU A 28 15.60 6.55 -7.51
CA LEU A 28 15.07 7.45 -6.47
C LEU A 28 14.82 8.88 -6.97
N SER A 29 14.99 9.13 -8.26
CA SER A 29 14.75 10.47 -8.81
C SER A 29 13.27 10.86 -8.70
N PRO A 30 12.97 12.17 -8.56
CA PRO A 30 11.57 12.63 -8.49
C PRO A 30 10.72 12.22 -9.69
N ALA A 31 11.34 11.98 -10.84
CA ALA A 31 10.64 11.56 -12.07
C ALA A 31 10.03 10.15 -11.99
N THR A 32 10.56 9.26 -11.14
CA THR A 32 10.06 7.90 -10.96
C THR A 32 9.00 7.81 -9.87
N GLY A 33 9.07 8.68 -8.87
CA GLY A 33 8.25 8.62 -7.66
C GLY A 33 8.57 7.44 -6.75
N LEU A 34 9.54 6.59 -7.11
CA LEU A 34 9.91 5.42 -6.30
C LEU A 34 10.55 5.86 -4.98
N GLN A 35 10.28 5.10 -3.93
CA GLN A 35 10.91 5.24 -2.62
C GLN A 35 11.60 3.93 -2.25
N MET A 36 12.62 4.01 -1.40
CA MET A 36 13.37 2.84 -0.99
C MET A 36 12.92 2.37 0.38
N THR A 37 12.57 1.09 0.52
CA THR A 37 12.28 0.50 1.82
C THR A 37 13.57 0.29 2.63
N GLN A 38 13.43 0.10 3.93
CA GLN A 38 14.55 -0.10 4.86
C GLN A 38 14.35 -1.42 5.66
N PRO A 39 14.34 -2.58 4.99
CA PRO A 39 14.19 -3.87 5.68
C PRO A 39 15.42 -4.16 6.52
N ARG A 40 15.23 -4.38 7.82
CA ARG A 40 16.35 -4.62 8.73
C ARG A 40 16.56 -6.09 9.05
N ASN A 41 17.81 -6.48 9.12
CA ASN A 41 18.21 -7.80 9.58
C ASN A 41 17.94 -7.89 11.10
N PRO A 42 17.11 -8.84 11.56
CA PRO A 42 16.75 -8.93 12.99
C PRO A 42 17.89 -9.35 13.91
N VAL A 43 18.99 -9.89 13.33
CA VAL A 43 20.19 -10.28 14.08
C VAL A 43 21.17 -9.12 14.22
N THR A 44 21.42 -8.39 13.13
CA THR A 44 22.47 -7.38 13.08
C THR A 44 21.96 -5.93 13.18
N GLY A 45 20.65 -5.73 12.95
CA GLY A 45 20.03 -4.41 12.81
C GLY A 45 20.35 -3.70 11.49
N GLY A 46 21.25 -4.25 10.67
CA GLY A 46 21.70 -3.67 9.41
C GLY A 46 20.74 -3.92 8.25
N LEU A 47 21.09 -3.38 7.09
CA LEU A 47 20.32 -3.49 5.84
C LEU A 47 20.95 -4.48 4.85
N ASN A 48 22.13 -5.00 5.15
CA ASN A 48 22.92 -5.82 4.25
C ASN A 48 22.29 -7.20 4.03
N THR A 49 22.39 -7.69 2.80
CA THR A 49 21.78 -8.94 2.36
C THR A 49 22.81 -9.96 1.82
N TYR A 50 23.94 -9.49 1.31
CA TYR A 50 25.05 -10.28 0.77
C TYR A 50 26.29 -10.12 1.67
N SER A 51 27.09 -11.11 1.97
CA SER A 51 27.00 -12.53 1.72
C SER A 51 26.44 -13.26 2.94
N THR A 52 25.74 -14.39 2.72
CA THR A 52 25.23 -15.25 3.80
C THR A 52 26.31 -16.10 4.48
N ALA A 53 27.52 -16.14 3.92
CA ALA A 53 28.66 -16.90 4.47
C ALA A 53 29.06 -16.49 5.90
N THR A 54 28.65 -15.30 6.33
CA THR A 54 28.87 -14.78 7.68
C THR A 54 27.57 -14.33 8.34
N ALA A 55 27.58 -14.25 9.67
CA ALA A 55 26.44 -13.71 10.41
C ALA A 55 26.17 -12.21 10.10
N ASN A 56 27.19 -11.49 9.65
CA ASN A 56 27.15 -10.08 9.30
C ASN A 56 27.39 -9.88 7.79
N PRO A 57 26.35 -9.83 6.97
CA PRO A 57 26.48 -9.56 5.55
C PRO A 57 27.20 -8.25 5.29
N ALA A 58 28.10 -8.23 4.29
CA ALA A 58 28.97 -7.10 4.02
C ALA A 58 28.30 -6.00 3.18
N SER A 59 27.36 -6.37 2.29
CA SER A 59 26.77 -5.47 1.32
C SER A 59 25.26 -5.57 1.28
N ARG A 60 24.59 -4.49 0.94
CA ARG A 60 23.20 -4.47 0.54
C ARG A 60 23.13 -4.53 -0.98
N LEU A 61 22.61 -5.60 -1.53
CA LEU A 61 22.44 -5.75 -2.98
C LEU A 61 20.97 -5.85 -3.37
N ASP A 62 20.10 -6.25 -2.44
CA ASP A 62 18.68 -6.50 -2.66
C ASP A 62 17.84 -5.32 -2.16
N TYR A 63 16.98 -4.85 -3.03
CA TYR A 63 16.20 -3.65 -2.81
C TYR A 63 14.73 -3.85 -3.16
N ILE A 64 13.86 -3.12 -2.47
CA ILE A 64 12.44 -3.00 -2.75
C ILE A 64 12.10 -1.52 -2.86
N PHE A 65 11.61 -1.11 -4.03
CA PHE A 65 11.24 0.27 -4.35
C PHE A 65 9.74 0.35 -4.63
N PRO A 66 8.91 0.61 -3.62
CA PRO A 66 7.49 0.86 -3.82
C PRO A 66 7.25 2.22 -4.48
N GLY A 67 6.18 2.28 -5.28
CA GLY A 67 5.61 3.55 -5.71
C GLY A 67 4.99 4.34 -4.56
N PRO A 68 4.62 5.62 -4.75
CA PRO A 68 4.25 6.53 -3.68
C PRO A 68 3.12 6.02 -2.78
N LEU A 69 2.10 5.40 -3.37
CA LEU A 69 0.95 4.91 -2.62
C LEU A 69 1.32 3.74 -1.70
N LEU A 70 2.15 2.79 -2.16
CA LEU A 70 2.63 1.70 -1.33
C LEU A 70 3.65 2.19 -0.30
N ALA A 71 4.54 3.10 -0.66
CA ALA A 71 5.56 3.65 0.23
C ALA A 71 4.95 4.33 1.47
N SER A 72 3.83 5.05 1.29
CA SER A 72 3.10 5.65 2.41
C SER A 72 2.33 4.63 3.28
N ASN A 73 2.32 3.36 2.90
CA ASN A 73 1.60 2.28 3.55
C ASN A 73 2.49 1.13 4.01
N ILE A 74 3.79 1.34 4.14
CA ILE A 74 4.71 0.34 4.69
C ILE A 74 4.31 0.03 6.14
N LYS A 75 4.08 -1.24 6.42
CA LYS A 75 3.79 -1.74 7.76
C LYS A 75 5.06 -2.20 8.47
N THR A 76 5.87 -2.99 7.79
CA THR A 76 7.14 -3.50 8.30
C THR A 76 8.01 -3.97 7.16
N GLY A 77 9.31 -4.11 7.42
CA GLY A 77 10.26 -4.72 6.50
C GLY A 77 11.36 -5.42 7.26
N LEU A 78 11.82 -6.55 6.74
CA LEU A 78 12.90 -7.31 7.34
C LEU A 78 13.76 -8.01 6.28
N VAL A 79 15.03 -8.22 6.60
CA VAL A 79 15.90 -9.20 5.96
C VAL A 79 15.57 -10.54 6.63
N PHE A 80 15.11 -11.51 5.85
CA PHE A 80 14.63 -12.77 6.41
C PHE A 80 15.77 -13.61 6.96
N ARG A 81 15.61 -14.09 8.19
CA ARG A 81 16.53 -14.96 8.90
C ARG A 81 15.76 -16.11 9.55
N SER A 82 15.94 -17.34 9.05
CA SER A 82 15.26 -18.52 9.59
C SER A 82 15.65 -18.82 11.03
N ASN A 83 16.88 -18.52 11.43
CA ASN A 83 17.41 -18.79 12.77
C ASN A 83 16.78 -17.97 13.92
N VAL A 84 15.98 -16.95 13.62
CA VAL A 84 15.27 -16.16 14.66
C VAL A 84 13.79 -16.48 14.76
N LEU A 85 13.29 -17.38 13.93
CA LEU A 85 11.89 -17.78 13.99
C LEU A 85 11.60 -18.70 15.17
N THR A 86 10.59 -18.36 15.98
CA THR A 86 10.16 -19.19 17.11
C THR A 86 8.63 -19.13 17.22
N PRO A 87 7.90 -20.25 17.03
CA PRO A 87 8.41 -21.54 16.54
C PRO A 87 8.83 -21.51 15.07
N LEU A 88 9.71 -22.41 14.69
CA LEU A 88 10.05 -22.61 13.27
C LEU A 88 8.84 -23.21 12.53
N PRO A 89 8.44 -22.66 11.37
CA PRO A 89 7.40 -23.25 10.55
C PRO A 89 7.76 -24.68 10.10
N PRO A 90 6.77 -25.59 9.97
CA PRO A 90 7.02 -26.94 9.46
C PRO A 90 7.73 -26.92 8.11
N GLY A 91 8.77 -27.74 7.98
CA GLY A 91 9.57 -27.85 6.75
C GLY A 91 10.68 -26.82 6.60
N LEU A 92 10.83 -25.89 7.54
CA LEU A 92 11.92 -24.90 7.56
C LEU A 92 12.96 -25.28 8.61
N ASN A 93 14.26 -25.17 8.29
CA ASN A 93 15.36 -25.35 9.23
C ASN A 93 15.94 -23.99 9.65
N SER A 94 16.57 -23.94 10.81
CA SER A 94 17.11 -22.70 11.36
C SER A 94 18.23 -22.07 10.52
N ASN A 95 18.90 -22.84 9.66
CA ASN A 95 19.97 -22.38 8.79
C ASN A 95 19.56 -22.19 7.32
N ASP A 96 18.28 -22.45 6.96
CA ASP A 96 17.84 -22.40 5.55
C ASP A 96 18.13 -21.05 4.89
N SER A 97 17.94 -19.97 5.59
CA SER A 97 18.23 -18.63 5.06
C SER A 97 19.72 -18.36 4.80
N GLN A 98 20.61 -19.21 5.33
CA GLN A 98 22.06 -19.11 5.10
C GLN A 98 22.55 -20.02 3.98
N VAL A 99 21.90 -21.18 3.80
CA VAL A 99 22.40 -22.22 2.90
C VAL A 99 21.64 -22.27 1.57
N ALA A 100 20.46 -21.68 1.51
CA ALA A 100 19.63 -21.67 0.30
C ALA A 100 20.16 -20.72 -0.78
N SER A 101 20.86 -19.66 -0.40
CA SER A 101 21.44 -18.65 -1.30
C SER A 101 22.58 -17.93 -0.59
N ASP A 102 23.46 -17.29 -1.34
CA ASP A 102 24.43 -16.32 -0.83
C ASP A 102 23.82 -14.94 -0.54
N HIS A 103 22.52 -14.75 -0.83
CA HIS A 103 21.73 -13.59 -0.47
C HIS A 103 20.63 -13.94 0.55
N TYR A 104 20.42 -13.08 1.53
CA TYR A 104 19.25 -13.15 2.41
C TYR A 104 18.02 -12.58 1.72
N PRO A 105 16.86 -13.26 1.78
CA PRO A 105 15.62 -12.73 1.23
C PRO A 105 15.20 -11.44 1.94
N VAL A 106 14.65 -10.50 1.18
CA VAL A 106 14.12 -9.23 1.67
C VAL A 106 12.61 -9.25 1.59
N LEU A 107 11.95 -8.85 2.67
CA LEU A 107 10.49 -8.71 2.72
C LEU A 107 10.10 -7.29 3.12
N THR A 108 9.04 -6.81 2.52
CA THR A 108 8.32 -5.63 3.00
C THR A 108 6.83 -5.92 2.96
N VAL A 109 6.17 -5.67 4.07
CA VAL A 109 4.73 -5.81 4.21
C VAL A 109 4.10 -4.43 4.12
N PHE A 110 3.10 -4.32 3.29
CA PHE A 110 2.33 -3.09 3.13
C PHE A 110 0.92 -3.28 3.67
N ASN A 111 0.36 -2.25 4.29
CA ASN A 111 -1.08 -2.18 4.45
C ASN A 111 -1.70 -1.93 3.07
N ASN A 112 -2.81 -2.59 2.80
CA ASN A 112 -3.55 -2.28 1.58
C ASN A 112 -4.12 -0.85 1.71
N PRO A 113 -3.71 0.12 0.90
CA PRO A 113 -4.20 1.49 1.01
C PRO A 113 -5.70 1.59 0.74
N TYR A 114 -6.26 0.61 0.03
CA TYR A 114 -7.67 0.56 -0.30
C TYR A 114 -8.55 -0.01 0.82
N ASP A 115 -7.97 -0.68 1.82
CA ASP A 115 -8.71 -1.21 2.99
C ASP A 115 -8.88 -0.17 4.11
N LYS A 116 -8.27 1.01 3.98
CA LYS A 116 -8.44 2.06 4.99
C LYS A 116 -9.91 2.50 5.05
N PRO A 117 -10.48 2.60 6.27
CA PRO A 117 -11.77 3.26 6.44
C PRO A 117 -11.68 4.68 5.88
N PHE A 118 -12.73 5.13 5.24
CA PHE A 118 -12.85 6.51 4.79
C PHE A 118 -14.01 7.20 5.50
N LYS A 119 -13.95 8.51 5.61
CA LYS A 119 -14.94 9.32 6.31
C LYS A 119 -15.89 9.98 5.32
N LEU A 120 -17.16 10.04 5.68
CA LEU A 120 -18.08 10.98 5.09
C LEU A 120 -17.75 12.37 5.65
N LEU A 121 -17.42 13.32 4.79
CA LEU A 121 -16.95 14.66 5.16
C LEU A 121 -18.11 15.63 5.34
N SER A 122 -19.09 15.59 4.44
CA SER A 122 -20.31 16.37 4.56
C SER A 122 -21.52 15.72 3.88
N VAL A 123 -22.69 16.06 4.39
CA VAL A 123 -23.99 15.82 3.77
C VAL A 123 -24.71 17.17 3.77
N GLU A 124 -24.92 17.70 2.60
CA GLU A 124 -25.58 19.01 2.43
C GLU A 124 -26.85 18.82 1.61
N ARG A 125 -27.90 19.49 2.02
CA ARG A 125 -29.18 19.50 1.26
C ARG A 125 -29.56 20.93 0.96
N THR A 126 -29.76 21.21 -0.33
CA THR A 126 -30.26 22.50 -0.81
C THR A 126 -31.47 22.23 -1.69
N ASN A 127 -32.63 22.64 -1.23
CA ASN A 127 -33.93 22.32 -1.88
C ASN A 127 -34.11 20.78 -2.03
N ALA A 128 -34.30 20.32 -3.25
CA ALA A 128 -34.41 18.90 -3.59
C ALA A 128 -33.05 18.21 -3.85
N THR A 129 -31.94 18.94 -3.86
CA THR A 129 -30.62 18.39 -4.16
C THR A 129 -29.87 18.01 -2.88
N VAL A 130 -29.31 16.81 -2.84
CA VAL A 130 -28.37 16.37 -1.82
C VAL A 130 -26.96 16.31 -2.41
N THR A 131 -25.99 16.81 -1.66
CA THR A 131 -24.56 16.66 -1.96
C THR A 131 -23.88 15.91 -0.84
N LEU A 132 -23.22 14.79 -1.18
CA LEU A 132 -22.40 14.00 -0.28
C LEU A 132 -20.94 14.20 -0.65
N ARG A 133 -20.05 14.31 0.34
CA ARG A 133 -18.60 14.36 0.14
C ARG A 133 -17.93 13.38 1.07
N TRP A 134 -16.93 12.65 0.57
CA TRP A 134 -16.17 11.66 1.36
C TRP A 134 -14.70 11.61 0.99
N GLU A 135 -13.91 11.09 1.90
CA GLU A 135 -12.50 10.77 1.64
C GLU A 135 -12.43 9.63 0.61
N SER A 136 -11.62 9.79 -0.41
CA SER A 136 -11.49 8.80 -1.47
C SER A 136 -10.03 8.49 -1.81
N VAL A 137 -9.83 7.39 -2.50
CA VAL A 137 -8.55 7.03 -3.11
C VAL A 137 -8.71 7.10 -4.62
N PHE A 138 -7.80 7.80 -5.29
CA PHE A 138 -7.82 7.96 -6.74
C PHE A 138 -7.95 6.59 -7.45
N GLY A 139 -8.80 6.53 -8.47
CA GLY A 139 -9.05 5.32 -9.25
C GLY A 139 -9.98 4.32 -8.58
N GLN A 140 -10.28 4.47 -7.28
CA GLN A 140 -11.25 3.62 -6.61
C GLN A 140 -12.68 3.94 -7.01
N THR A 141 -13.46 2.88 -7.12
CA THR A 141 -14.89 2.96 -7.45
C THR A 141 -15.73 2.96 -6.20
N TYR A 142 -16.72 3.84 -6.18
CA TYR A 142 -17.65 3.99 -5.06
C TYR A 142 -19.09 3.83 -5.55
N ARG A 143 -19.94 3.38 -4.62
CA ARG A 143 -21.40 3.36 -4.79
C ARG A 143 -22.04 4.19 -3.70
N VAL A 144 -23.05 4.97 -4.10
CA VAL A 144 -23.89 5.76 -3.20
C VAL A 144 -25.28 5.20 -3.18
N GLU A 145 -25.82 4.98 -2.00
CA GLU A 145 -27.18 4.48 -1.81
C GLU A 145 -27.90 5.33 -0.77
N SER A 146 -29.24 5.31 -0.87
CA SER A 146 -30.12 5.99 0.07
C SER A 146 -31.20 5.05 0.61
N SER A 147 -31.71 5.38 1.78
CA SER A 147 -32.81 4.66 2.42
C SER A 147 -33.73 5.60 3.20
N SER A 148 -35.00 5.28 3.29
CA SER A 148 -35.96 5.92 4.18
C SER A 148 -36.09 5.21 5.55
N ASN A 149 -35.65 3.93 5.65
CA ASN A 149 -35.93 3.08 6.81
C ASN A 149 -34.75 2.18 7.24
N LEU A 150 -33.57 2.34 6.64
CA LEU A 150 -32.35 1.52 6.88
C LEU A 150 -32.48 0.04 6.48
N LEU A 151 -33.64 -0.42 6.05
CA LEU A 151 -33.87 -1.82 5.66
C LEU A 151 -33.75 -2.00 4.15
N HIS A 152 -34.32 -1.07 3.40
CA HIS A 152 -34.30 -1.09 1.93
C HIS A 152 -33.43 0.06 1.43
N TRP A 153 -32.46 -0.26 0.55
CA TRP A 153 -31.50 0.67 0.00
C TRP A 153 -31.69 0.76 -1.51
N SER A 154 -31.78 1.99 -2.00
CA SER A 154 -31.84 2.29 -3.43
C SER A 154 -30.53 2.92 -3.87
N THR A 155 -30.00 2.46 -5.00
CA THR A 155 -28.76 3.00 -5.57
C THR A 155 -29.02 4.37 -6.18
N LEU A 156 -28.33 5.40 -5.70
CA LEU A 156 -28.32 6.75 -6.28
C LEU A 156 -27.25 6.89 -7.37
N ALA A 157 -26.09 6.30 -7.14
CA ALA A 157 -25.00 6.25 -8.11
C ALA A 157 -24.23 4.95 -7.96
N ASN A 158 -23.85 4.40 -9.09
CA ASN A 158 -23.02 3.22 -9.20
C ASN A 158 -21.75 3.56 -9.99
N GLN A 159 -20.63 2.94 -9.66
CA GLN A 159 -19.36 3.09 -10.36
C GLN A 159 -18.82 4.55 -10.45
N LEU A 160 -18.93 5.29 -9.34
CA LEU A 160 -18.26 6.58 -9.22
C LEU A 160 -16.76 6.38 -9.02
N VAL A 161 -15.99 6.67 -10.06
CA VAL A 161 -14.51 6.59 -10.00
C VAL A 161 -13.99 7.87 -9.38
N ALA A 162 -13.24 7.76 -8.29
CA ALA A 162 -12.62 8.90 -7.65
C ALA A 162 -11.44 9.45 -8.47
N THR A 163 -11.42 10.76 -8.66
CA THR A 163 -10.36 11.48 -9.38
C THR A 163 -9.37 12.19 -8.47
N GLY A 164 -9.44 11.95 -7.17
CA GLY A 164 -8.58 12.57 -6.15
C GLY A 164 -8.76 11.95 -4.77
N THR A 165 -8.28 12.64 -3.76
CA THR A 165 -8.38 12.24 -2.35
C THR A 165 -9.75 12.50 -1.73
N ASN A 166 -10.60 13.23 -2.43
CA ASN A 166 -12.00 13.46 -2.06
C ASN A 166 -12.88 13.18 -3.28
N ALA A 167 -14.02 12.54 -3.04
CA ALA A 167 -15.05 12.34 -4.04
C ALA A 167 -16.37 12.91 -3.56
N SER A 168 -17.29 13.16 -4.49
CA SER A 168 -18.61 13.70 -4.18
C SER A 168 -19.66 13.12 -5.09
N TYR A 169 -20.88 13.16 -4.60
CA TYR A 169 -22.12 12.88 -5.33
C TYR A 169 -23.06 14.04 -5.13
N SER A 170 -23.70 14.50 -6.20
CA SER A 170 -24.84 15.44 -6.14
C SER A 170 -25.98 14.87 -6.97
N GLY A 171 -27.17 14.87 -6.41
CA GLY A 171 -28.36 14.37 -7.10
C GLY A 171 -29.65 14.89 -6.47
N GLU A 172 -30.71 14.88 -7.26
CA GLU A 172 -32.03 15.25 -6.79
C GLU A 172 -32.69 14.08 -6.04
N LEU A 173 -33.38 14.42 -4.96
CA LEU A 173 -34.18 13.48 -4.17
C LEU A 173 -35.64 13.91 -4.21
N ASN A 174 -36.46 13.06 -4.85
CA ASN A 174 -37.89 13.30 -4.97
C ASN A 174 -38.71 12.81 -3.75
N GLU A 175 -38.04 12.14 -2.78
CA GLU A 175 -38.68 11.51 -1.63
C GLU A 175 -38.05 11.96 -0.30
N ALA A 176 -38.73 11.65 0.80
CA ALA A 176 -38.22 11.88 2.17
C ALA A 176 -37.11 10.90 2.55
N VAL A 177 -36.02 10.88 1.76
CA VAL A 177 -34.82 10.10 2.07
C VAL A 177 -34.17 10.68 3.31
N ARG A 178 -33.78 9.79 4.25
CA ARG A 178 -33.22 10.18 5.55
C ARG A 178 -31.80 9.67 5.77
N PHE A 179 -31.41 8.58 5.08
CA PHE A 179 -30.16 7.88 5.32
C PHE A 179 -29.40 7.71 4.02
N PHE A 180 -28.07 7.83 4.12
CA PHE A 180 -27.15 7.63 3.02
C PHE A 180 -26.04 6.71 3.45
N ARG A 181 -25.52 5.91 2.52
CA ARG A 181 -24.27 5.18 2.69
C ARG A 181 -23.45 5.27 1.43
N VAL A 182 -22.15 5.31 1.63
CA VAL A 182 -21.14 5.24 0.58
C VAL A 182 -20.24 4.06 0.89
N TYR A 183 -19.93 3.25 -0.08
CA TYR A 183 -18.97 2.16 0.08
C TYR A 183 -18.16 1.94 -1.19
N ARG A 184 -16.97 1.35 -1.02
CA ARG A 184 -16.14 0.95 -2.15
C ARG A 184 -16.75 -0.25 -2.85
N VAL A 185 -16.64 -0.25 -4.16
CA VAL A 185 -16.97 -1.40 -4.99
C VAL A 185 -15.65 -2.10 -5.30
N PRO A 186 -15.56 -3.42 -5.10
CA PRO A 186 -14.38 -4.21 -5.43
C PRO A 186 -13.98 -4.12 -6.90
#